data_101a0ed0b5adfbcd09fae4bb5eaa718c
#
_entry.id   101a0ed0b5adfbcd09fae4bb5eaa718c
#
_cell.length_a   1.000
_cell.length_b   1.000
_cell.length_c   1.000
_cell.angle_alpha   90.00
_cell.angle_beta   90.00
_cell.angle_gamma   90.00
#
_symmetry.space_group_name_H-M   'P 1'
#
loop_
_entity.id
_entity.type
_entity.pdbx_description
1 polymer ?
#
loop_
_entity_poly.entity_id
_entity_poly.type
_entity_poly.pdbx_seq_one_letter_code
_entity_poly.pdbx_strand_id
1 'polypeptide(L)'
;MSFWNNLPKPIIVLAPLANVTDASFRQVIAKCSRHTRRDGTEGGPDVMWTEFVSADGLMRATPEGKKKLLADLFYTESERPIVAQLFSSSPEHMESAAKLCVELGFDGIDINMGCPDKTIEKQGCGAAMIRHPEQAVAIIRAVKRGVESSSRKIPVSVKTRIGYNKNELATWLPTLLAENPAVITIHARTRKEMSKVPARWEHVQEAVQMRNELQGTVWQKQNPHSHPTLIFGNGDVTTLQEAYTRAEETGADGVMLGRAIFGNPWLFNPEVTGEKLDVSERLRVMCEHTRLFEEVLPFKNFALMKKHYKAYVHNFDGAKELRAELMEQSTADEIQEVVNRWLAEQVR
;
A
#
# COMPACT_ATOMS: atom_id res chain seq x y z
N MET A 1 -5.91 -21.68 5.65
CA MET A 1 -6.95 -20.61 5.52
C MET A 1 -6.23 -19.29 5.27
N SER A 2 -6.82 -18.38 4.50
CA SER A 2 -6.28 -17.05 4.27
C SER A 2 -6.42 -16.20 5.54
N PHE A 3 -5.41 -15.43 5.93
CA PHE A 3 -5.47 -14.53 7.08
C PHE A 3 -6.59 -13.47 6.94
N TRP A 4 -6.99 -13.14 5.69
CA TRP A 4 -8.07 -12.21 5.40
C TRP A 4 -9.40 -12.58 6.06
N ASN A 5 -9.66 -13.88 6.24
CA ASN A 5 -10.93 -14.35 6.80
C ASN A 5 -11.04 -14.15 8.31
N ASN A 6 -9.93 -13.86 8.98
CA ASN A 6 -9.87 -13.66 10.42
C ASN A 6 -9.96 -12.17 10.82
N LEU A 7 -9.85 -11.26 9.83
CA LEU A 7 -9.90 -9.83 10.09
C LEU A 7 -11.33 -9.30 10.15
N PRO A 8 -11.68 -8.48 11.15
CA PRO A 8 -13.02 -7.87 11.28
C PRO A 8 -13.24 -6.83 10.18
N LYS A 9 -14.38 -6.91 9.49
CA LYS A 9 -14.76 -5.94 8.45
C LYS A 9 -15.37 -4.67 9.04
N PRO A 10 -15.21 -3.53 8.37
CA PRO A 10 -14.36 -3.30 7.20
C PRO A 10 -12.88 -3.36 7.58
N ILE A 11 -12.06 -3.97 6.73
CA ILE A 11 -10.61 -4.10 6.93
C ILE A 11 -9.93 -2.78 6.50
N ILE A 12 -9.16 -2.17 7.38
CA ILE A 12 -8.55 -0.84 7.14
C ILE A 12 -7.04 -1.00 6.93
N VAL A 13 -6.57 -0.63 5.72
CA VAL A 13 -5.23 -1.00 5.28
C VAL A 13 -4.42 0.16 4.72
N LEU A 14 -3.08 0.05 4.83
CA LEU A 14 -2.14 1.01 4.26
C LEU A 14 -1.86 0.70 2.78
N ALA A 15 -1.97 1.72 1.92
CA ALA A 15 -1.70 1.59 0.50
C ALA A 15 -0.20 1.49 0.17
N PRO A 16 0.18 0.72 -0.87
CA PRO A 16 1.50 0.81 -1.49
C PRO A 16 1.69 2.14 -2.21
N LEU A 17 2.63 2.96 -1.77
CA LEU A 17 2.97 4.26 -2.35
C LEU A 17 4.45 4.32 -2.68
N ALA A 18 4.80 4.38 -3.96
CA ALA A 18 6.19 4.43 -4.44
C ALA A 18 6.98 5.57 -3.79
N ASN A 19 8.16 5.25 -3.29
CA ASN A 19 9.06 6.14 -2.54
C ASN A 19 8.41 6.82 -1.32
N VAL A 20 7.34 6.26 -0.76
CA VAL A 20 6.63 6.82 0.41
C VAL A 20 6.47 5.77 1.49
N THR A 21 5.79 4.65 1.20
CA THR A 21 5.60 3.55 2.16
C THR A 21 6.75 2.54 2.04
N ASP A 22 7.98 3.06 2.05
CA ASP A 22 9.19 2.27 2.11
C ASP A 22 9.38 1.62 3.50
N ALA A 23 10.41 0.77 3.60
CA ALA A 23 10.65 0.01 4.82
C ALA A 23 10.87 0.88 6.07
N SER A 24 11.44 2.07 5.94
CA SER A 24 11.65 2.98 7.07
C SER A 24 10.32 3.59 7.54
N PHE A 25 9.51 4.09 6.60
CA PHE A 25 8.25 4.73 6.97
C PHE A 25 7.21 3.73 7.48
N ARG A 26 7.17 2.50 6.94
CA ARG A 26 6.27 1.46 7.45
C ARG A 26 6.58 1.09 8.91
N GLN A 27 7.86 1.03 9.31
CA GLN A 27 8.25 0.82 10.72
C GLN A 27 7.76 1.95 11.63
N VAL A 28 7.89 3.21 11.19
CA VAL A 28 7.37 4.38 11.91
C VAL A 28 5.84 4.29 12.04
N ILE A 29 5.14 3.93 10.95
CA ILE A 29 3.68 3.75 10.96
C ILE A 29 3.28 2.62 11.92
N ALA A 30 3.97 1.47 11.88
CA ALA A 30 3.70 0.34 12.76
C ALA A 30 3.83 0.72 14.25
N LYS A 31 4.81 1.57 14.57
CA LYS A 31 5.04 2.10 15.92
C LYS A 31 3.99 3.15 16.31
N CYS A 32 3.84 4.20 15.51
CA CYS A 32 3.00 5.36 15.85
C CYS A 32 1.50 5.05 15.78
N SER A 33 1.09 4.16 14.87
CA SER A 33 -0.30 3.73 14.73
C SER A 33 -0.66 2.52 15.61
N ARG A 34 0.25 2.05 16.48
CA ARG A 34 -0.01 0.88 17.33
C ARG A 34 -1.15 1.16 18.31
N HIS A 35 -2.12 0.26 18.33
CA HIS A 35 -3.28 0.26 19.22
C HIS A 35 -3.84 -1.15 19.33
N THR A 36 -4.76 -1.36 20.26
CA THR A 36 -5.54 -2.62 20.31
C THR A 36 -6.56 -2.62 19.19
N ARG A 37 -6.36 -3.47 18.19
CA ARG A 37 -7.25 -3.63 17.04
C ARG A 37 -8.59 -4.24 17.45
N ARG A 38 -9.57 -4.19 16.56
CA ARG A 38 -10.93 -4.74 16.82
C ARG A 38 -10.98 -6.24 17.01
N ASP A 39 -9.97 -6.99 16.58
CA ASP A 39 -9.80 -8.42 16.81
C ASP A 39 -9.06 -8.74 18.13
N GLY A 40 -8.71 -7.71 18.90
CA GLY A 40 -7.98 -7.82 20.16
C GLY A 40 -6.46 -7.96 20.00
N THR A 41 -5.93 -7.95 18.78
CA THR A 41 -4.49 -7.97 18.54
C THR A 41 -3.88 -6.56 18.64
N GLU A 42 -2.60 -6.49 18.96
CA GLU A 42 -1.85 -5.24 19.00
C GLU A 42 -1.19 -4.94 17.66
N GLY A 43 -1.41 -3.76 17.10
CA GLY A 43 -0.77 -3.35 15.83
C GLY A 43 -1.23 -2.00 15.31
N GLY A 44 -0.74 -1.63 14.12
CA GLY A 44 -1.15 -0.45 13.37
C GLY A 44 -2.33 -0.75 12.41
N PRO A 45 -2.19 -0.47 11.09
CA PRO A 45 -3.19 -0.88 10.10
C PRO A 45 -3.51 -2.37 10.19
N ASP A 46 -4.73 -2.78 9.81
CA ASP A 46 -5.07 -4.22 9.79
C ASP A 46 -4.13 -5.02 8.88
N VAL A 47 -3.67 -4.43 7.78
CA VAL A 47 -2.66 -5.00 6.87
C VAL A 47 -1.83 -3.88 6.23
N MET A 48 -0.54 -4.15 6.01
CA MET A 48 0.37 -3.26 5.28
C MET A 48 0.80 -3.84 3.93
N TRP A 49 1.22 -2.97 3.01
CA TRP A 49 1.84 -3.34 1.74
C TRP A 49 3.25 -2.77 1.64
N THR A 50 4.15 -3.52 1.01
CA THR A 50 5.42 -2.94 0.53
C THR A 50 5.15 -1.97 -0.60
N GLU A 51 6.15 -1.16 -0.96
CA GLU A 51 6.18 -0.53 -2.28
C GLU A 51 6.12 -1.61 -3.36
N PHE A 52 5.71 -1.25 -4.59
CA PHE A 52 5.72 -2.22 -5.68
C PHE A 52 7.14 -2.50 -6.19
N VAL A 53 7.49 -3.76 -6.35
CA VAL A 53 8.82 -4.21 -6.78
C VAL A 53 8.74 -4.92 -8.12
N SER A 54 9.73 -4.65 -8.99
CA SER A 54 9.83 -5.27 -10.30
C SER A 54 10.25 -6.74 -10.19
N ALA A 55 9.39 -7.67 -10.63
CA ALA A 55 9.76 -9.08 -10.73
C ALA A 55 10.86 -9.30 -11.79
N ASP A 56 10.84 -8.54 -12.89
CA ASP A 56 11.91 -8.56 -13.89
C ASP A 56 13.24 -8.15 -13.26
N GLY A 57 13.23 -7.10 -12.46
CA GLY A 57 14.42 -6.63 -11.74
C GLY A 57 14.94 -7.69 -10.77
N LEU A 58 14.09 -8.32 -9.96
CA LEU A 58 14.48 -9.38 -9.03
C LEU A 58 15.13 -10.57 -9.75
N MET A 59 14.71 -10.89 -10.98
CA MET A 59 15.21 -12.03 -11.74
C MET A 59 16.46 -11.70 -12.58
N ARG A 60 16.60 -10.47 -13.08
CA ARG A 60 17.63 -10.11 -14.09
C ARG A 60 18.68 -9.12 -13.59
N ALA A 61 18.48 -8.46 -12.46
CA ALA A 61 19.42 -7.46 -11.97
C ALA A 61 20.77 -8.09 -11.57
N THR A 62 21.83 -7.27 -11.62
CA THR A 62 23.11 -7.60 -10.99
C THR A 62 22.93 -7.86 -9.50
N PRO A 63 23.88 -8.53 -8.83
CA PRO A 63 23.81 -8.74 -7.38
C PRO A 63 23.54 -7.45 -6.59
N GLU A 64 24.17 -6.34 -6.94
CA GLU A 64 23.99 -5.01 -6.32
C GLU A 64 22.58 -4.46 -6.60
N GLY A 65 22.10 -4.59 -7.83
CA GLY A 65 20.74 -4.19 -8.21
C GLY A 65 19.68 -5.01 -7.48
N LYS A 66 19.90 -6.33 -7.37
CA LYS A 66 19.00 -7.24 -6.62
C LYS A 66 18.98 -6.89 -5.13
N LYS A 67 20.14 -6.55 -4.53
CA LYS A 67 20.21 -6.10 -3.14
C LYS A 67 19.32 -4.87 -2.87
N LYS A 68 19.31 -3.90 -3.79
CA LYS A 68 18.44 -2.71 -3.68
C LYS A 68 16.97 -3.08 -3.74
N LEU A 69 16.56 -3.97 -4.66
CA LEU A 69 15.17 -4.42 -4.79
C LEU A 69 14.73 -5.25 -3.58
N LEU A 70 15.62 -6.07 -3.01
CA LEU A 70 15.34 -6.83 -1.79
C LEU A 70 15.15 -5.92 -0.58
N ALA A 71 15.81 -4.76 -0.54
CA ALA A 71 15.59 -3.80 0.54
C ALA A 71 14.22 -3.10 0.42
N ASP A 72 13.65 -2.96 -0.77
CA ASP A 72 12.25 -2.52 -0.93
C ASP A 72 11.25 -3.57 -0.42
N LEU A 73 11.66 -4.84 -0.33
CA LEU A 73 10.91 -5.94 0.27
C LEU A 73 11.25 -6.17 1.76
N PHE A 74 12.17 -5.40 2.35
CA PHE A 74 12.49 -5.53 3.77
C PHE A 74 11.29 -5.11 4.64
N TYR A 75 11.03 -5.87 5.70
CA TYR A 75 10.00 -5.57 6.70
C TYR A 75 10.40 -6.11 8.08
N THR A 76 9.71 -5.66 9.11
CA THR A 76 9.83 -6.14 10.49
C THR A 76 8.54 -6.85 10.94
N GLU A 77 8.63 -7.67 11.97
CA GLU A 77 7.48 -8.39 12.51
C GLU A 77 6.33 -7.47 12.99
N SER A 78 6.66 -6.23 13.38
CA SER A 78 5.67 -5.23 13.79
C SER A 78 4.75 -4.74 12.65
N GLU A 79 5.13 -5.00 11.39
CA GLU A 79 4.37 -4.60 10.20
C GLU A 79 3.33 -5.66 9.76
N ARG A 80 3.32 -6.84 10.41
CA ARG A 80 2.42 -7.94 10.04
C ARG A 80 0.95 -7.67 10.39
N PRO A 81 0.02 -8.19 9.57
CA PRO A 81 0.22 -8.89 8.29
C PRO A 81 0.76 -7.96 7.20
N ILE A 82 1.74 -8.44 6.42
CA ILE A 82 2.37 -7.66 5.35
C ILE A 82 2.30 -8.36 4.00
N VAL A 83 1.94 -7.61 2.97
CA VAL A 83 1.73 -8.06 1.60
C VAL A 83 2.81 -7.47 0.68
N ALA A 84 3.54 -8.32 -0.06
CA ALA A 84 4.49 -7.87 -1.06
C ALA A 84 3.76 -7.46 -2.33
N GLN A 85 3.93 -6.22 -2.82
CA GLN A 85 3.36 -5.82 -4.11
C GLN A 85 4.40 -5.97 -5.23
N LEU A 86 4.03 -6.72 -6.28
CA LEU A 86 4.89 -7.02 -7.43
C LEU A 86 4.29 -6.48 -8.73
N PHE A 87 5.16 -6.24 -9.71
CA PHE A 87 4.74 -5.98 -11.09
C PHE A 87 5.72 -6.59 -12.10
N SER A 88 5.20 -7.10 -13.18
CA SER A 88 5.90 -7.50 -14.42
C SER A 88 4.87 -7.82 -15.49
N SER A 89 5.28 -7.79 -16.75
CA SER A 89 4.53 -8.35 -17.88
C SER A 89 4.94 -9.79 -18.21
N SER A 90 5.96 -10.37 -17.56
CA SER A 90 6.41 -11.75 -17.74
C SER A 90 5.78 -12.68 -16.68
N PRO A 91 4.96 -13.65 -17.09
CA PRO A 91 4.42 -14.66 -16.18
C PRO A 91 5.52 -15.46 -15.46
N GLU A 92 6.61 -15.80 -16.14
CA GLU A 92 7.73 -16.58 -15.57
C GLU A 92 8.43 -15.82 -14.45
N HIS A 93 8.66 -14.51 -14.63
CA HIS A 93 9.27 -13.69 -13.60
C HIS A 93 8.33 -13.47 -12.42
N MET A 94 7.04 -13.30 -12.66
CA MET A 94 6.03 -13.19 -11.60
C MET A 94 5.90 -14.48 -10.80
N GLU A 95 5.93 -15.64 -11.44
CA GLU A 95 5.95 -16.95 -10.76
C GLU A 95 7.18 -17.10 -9.87
N SER A 96 8.37 -16.76 -10.39
CA SER A 96 9.63 -16.83 -9.64
C SER A 96 9.69 -15.83 -8.49
N ALA A 97 9.22 -14.60 -8.71
CA ALA A 97 9.14 -13.58 -7.66
C ALA A 97 8.12 -13.96 -6.57
N ALA A 98 7.02 -14.63 -6.93
CA ALA A 98 6.06 -15.15 -5.96
C ALA A 98 6.66 -16.20 -5.04
N LYS A 99 7.47 -17.14 -5.56
CA LYS A 99 8.23 -18.10 -4.76
C LYS A 99 9.16 -17.41 -3.78
N LEU A 100 9.92 -16.42 -4.27
CA LEU A 100 10.79 -15.60 -3.42
C LEU A 100 10.03 -14.90 -2.28
N CYS A 101 8.87 -14.31 -2.56
CA CYS A 101 8.05 -13.67 -1.51
C CYS A 101 7.57 -14.68 -0.44
N VAL A 102 7.24 -15.91 -0.82
CA VAL A 102 6.92 -16.96 0.16
C VAL A 102 8.15 -17.32 1.01
N GLU A 103 9.32 -17.45 0.40
CA GLU A 103 10.60 -17.73 1.08
C GLU A 103 11.00 -16.60 2.04
N LEU A 104 10.77 -15.34 1.65
CA LEU A 104 10.99 -14.16 2.49
C LEU A 104 9.97 -14.03 3.63
N GLY A 105 8.95 -14.87 3.69
CA GLY A 105 8.01 -14.94 4.81
C GLY A 105 6.82 -13.99 4.74
N PHE A 106 6.51 -13.38 3.59
CA PHE A 106 5.33 -12.51 3.43
C PHE A 106 4.01 -13.23 3.72
N ASP A 107 3.01 -12.48 4.20
CA ASP A 107 1.69 -13.02 4.51
C ASP A 107 0.77 -13.07 3.29
N GLY A 108 1.09 -12.30 2.24
CA GLY A 108 0.38 -12.29 0.97
C GLY A 108 1.20 -11.67 -0.16
N ILE A 109 0.70 -11.82 -1.38
CA ILE A 109 1.26 -11.18 -2.58
C ILE A 109 0.16 -10.37 -3.26
N ASP A 110 0.50 -9.18 -3.72
CA ASP A 110 -0.39 -8.30 -4.47
C ASP A 110 0.19 -8.00 -5.85
N ILE A 111 -0.67 -7.94 -6.85
CA ILE A 111 -0.27 -7.66 -8.24
C ILE A 111 -0.68 -6.24 -8.57
N ASN A 112 0.29 -5.39 -8.94
CA ASN A 112 0.02 -4.02 -9.36
C ASN A 112 -0.54 -3.98 -10.78
N MET A 113 -1.84 -3.70 -10.90
CA MET A 113 -2.56 -3.48 -12.17
C MET A 113 -3.19 -2.08 -12.23
N GLY A 114 -2.63 -1.11 -11.48
CA GLY A 114 -3.21 0.22 -11.37
C GLY A 114 -2.24 1.40 -11.45
N CYS A 115 -0.92 1.17 -11.45
CA CYS A 115 0.07 2.24 -11.54
C CYS A 115 -0.01 2.93 -12.91
N PRO A 116 -0.19 4.28 -12.94
CA PRO A 116 -0.31 5.05 -14.17
C PRO A 116 1.05 5.60 -14.66
N ASP A 117 2.16 5.21 -14.04
CA ASP A 117 3.48 5.67 -14.42
C ASP A 117 3.84 5.22 -15.84
N LYS A 118 4.30 6.17 -16.66
CA LYS A 118 4.59 5.93 -18.09
C LYS A 118 5.69 4.89 -18.30
N THR A 119 6.67 4.82 -17.39
CA THR A 119 7.78 3.86 -17.47
C THR A 119 7.26 2.44 -17.22
N ILE A 120 6.36 2.27 -16.25
CA ILE A 120 5.70 1.02 -15.93
C ILE A 120 4.77 0.59 -17.08
N GLU A 121 3.98 1.53 -17.62
CA GLU A 121 3.04 1.23 -18.72
C GLU A 121 3.74 0.84 -20.03
N LYS A 122 4.90 1.44 -20.34
CA LYS A 122 5.71 1.06 -21.51
C LYS A 122 6.20 -0.40 -21.46
N GLN A 123 6.27 -0.99 -20.26
CA GLN A 123 6.62 -2.39 -20.05
C GLN A 123 5.38 -3.32 -20.11
N GLY A 124 4.20 -2.80 -20.43
CA GLY A 124 2.94 -3.55 -20.40
C GLY A 124 2.41 -3.84 -19.00
N CYS A 125 2.92 -3.13 -17.97
CA CYS A 125 2.61 -3.35 -16.55
C CYS A 125 1.66 -2.28 -15.98
N GLY A 126 1.27 -2.44 -14.72
CA GLY A 126 0.42 -1.49 -14.03
C GLY A 126 -0.94 -1.32 -14.71
N ALA A 127 -1.39 -0.08 -14.88
CA ALA A 127 -2.69 0.21 -15.49
C ALA A 127 -2.80 -0.22 -16.97
N ALA A 128 -1.68 -0.43 -17.68
CA ALA A 128 -1.70 -0.92 -19.05
C ALA A 128 -2.37 -2.31 -19.15
N MET A 129 -2.31 -3.14 -18.11
CA MET A 129 -2.95 -4.47 -18.09
C MET A 129 -4.47 -4.42 -18.25
N ILE A 130 -5.12 -3.31 -17.93
CA ILE A 130 -6.58 -3.14 -18.14
C ILE A 130 -6.94 -3.30 -19.62
N ARG A 131 -6.04 -2.92 -20.52
CA ARG A 131 -6.21 -3.07 -21.98
C ARG A 131 -5.80 -4.45 -22.51
N HIS A 132 -5.21 -5.29 -21.64
CA HIS A 132 -4.70 -6.61 -21.99
C HIS A 132 -5.18 -7.66 -20.97
N PRO A 133 -6.51 -7.94 -20.92
CA PRO A 133 -7.10 -8.82 -19.91
C PRO A 133 -6.50 -10.23 -19.89
N GLU A 134 -6.17 -10.78 -21.08
CA GLU A 134 -5.54 -12.10 -21.19
C GLU A 134 -4.17 -12.17 -20.51
N GLN A 135 -3.38 -11.09 -20.63
CA GLN A 135 -2.10 -10.98 -19.94
C GLN A 135 -2.28 -10.88 -18.42
N ALA A 136 -3.27 -10.09 -17.97
CA ALA A 136 -3.59 -10.00 -16.54
C ALA A 136 -3.95 -11.38 -15.95
N VAL A 137 -4.78 -12.16 -16.65
CA VAL A 137 -5.11 -13.54 -16.28
C VAL A 137 -3.86 -14.42 -16.22
N ALA A 138 -2.99 -14.36 -17.24
CA ALA A 138 -1.76 -15.13 -17.28
C ALA A 138 -0.83 -14.79 -16.07
N ILE A 139 -0.72 -13.51 -15.70
CA ILE A 139 0.05 -13.03 -14.56
C ILE A 139 -0.56 -13.55 -13.23
N ILE A 140 -1.87 -13.44 -13.04
CA ILE A 140 -2.51 -13.92 -11.80
C ILE A 140 -2.27 -15.44 -11.65
N ARG A 141 -2.47 -16.20 -12.71
CA ARG A 141 -2.23 -17.65 -12.72
C ARG A 141 -0.77 -18.00 -12.44
N ALA A 142 0.18 -17.25 -12.99
CA ALA A 142 1.61 -17.45 -12.73
C ALA A 142 1.97 -17.22 -11.26
N VAL A 143 1.50 -16.12 -10.65
CA VAL A 143 1.71 -15.86 -9.22
C VAL A 143 1.11 -16.98 -8.37
N LYS A 144 -0.10 -17.44 -8.69
CA LYS A 144 -0.74 -18.57 -8.00
C LYS A 144 0.09 -19.85 -8.10
N ARG A 145 0.59 -20.21 -9.29
CA ARG A 145 1.48 -21.37 -9.45
C ARG A 145 2.75 -21.23 -8.60
N GLY A 146 3.35 -20.03 -8.56
CA GLY A 146 4.49 -19.75 -7.71
C GLY A 146 4.22 -20.01 -6.23
N VAL A 147 3.06 -19.55 -5.73
CA VAL A 147 2.61 -19.82 -4.36
C VAL A 147 2.30 -21.31 -4.17
N GLU A 148 1.59 -21.94 -5.09
CA GLU A 148 1.19 -23.36 -4.99
C GLU A 148 2.39 -24.31 -4.97
N SER A 149 3.47 -23.98 -5.66
CA SER A 149 4.71 -24.76 -5.67
C SER A 149 5.62 -24.52 -4.46
N SER A 150 5.28 -23.54 -3.59
CA SER A 150 6.07 -23.15 -2.43
C SER A 150 5.65 -23.90 -1.16
N SER A 151 6.49 -23.81 -0.11
CA SER A 151 6.29 -24.47 1.18
C SER A 151 5.05 -23.98 1.94
N ARG A 152 4.67 -22.72 1.77
CA ARG A 152 3.53 -22.08 2.42
C ARG A 152 2.57 -21.48 1.40
N LYS A 153 1.27 -21.71 1.59
CA LYS A 153 0.23 -21.13 0.73
C LYS A 153 -0.20 -19.78 1.29
N ILE A 154 0.06 -18.72 0.55
CA ILE A 154 -0.33 -17.36 0.90
C ILE A 154 -1.32 -16.79 -0.10
N PRO A 155 -2.23 -15.87 0.30
CA PRO A 155 -3.22 -15.30 -0.60
C PRO A 155 -2.60 -14.39 -1.66
N VAL A 156 -3.22 -14.39 -2.84
CA VAL A 156 -2.88 -13.50 -3.96
C VAL A 156 -4.00 -12.47 -4.13
N SER A 157 -3.63 -11.20 -4.19
CA SER A 157 -4.52 -10.06 -4.39
C SER A 157 -4.14 -9.24 -5.63
N VAL A 158 -5.02 -8.35 -6.04
CA VAL A 158 -4.81 -7.44 -7.18
C VAL A 158 -5.18 -6.02 -6.77
N LYS A 159 -4.33 -5.04 -7.08
CA LYS A 159 -4.67 -3.62 -6.96
C LYS A 159 -4.81 -2.99 -8.33
N THR A 160 -5.99 -2.47 -8.64
CA THR A 160 -6.34 -1.94 -9.96
C THR A 160 -7.08 -0.60 -9.90
N ARG A 161 -7.59 -0.16 -11.06
CA ARG A 161 -8.44 1.02 -11.25
C ARG A 161 -9.75 0.63 -11.91
N ILE A 162 -10.72 1.56 -11.95
CA ILE A 162 -12.02 1.33 -12.57
C ILE A 162 -11.96 1.19 -14.10
N GLY A 163 -10.83 1.50 -14.73
CA GLY A 163 -10.62 1.42 -16.17
C GLY A 163 -9.41 2.24 -16.62
N TYR A 164 -9.09 2.18 -17.91
CA TYR A 164 -7.95 2.89 -18.49
C TYR A 164 -8.29 4.33 -18.85
N ASN A 165 -9.19 4.55 -19.84
CA ASN A 165 -9.63 5.88 -20.28
C ASN A 165 -11.02 6.25 -19.75
N LYS A 166 -11.88 5.28 -19.50
CA LYS A 166 -13.26 5.39 -18.99
C LYS A 166 -13.49 4.31 -17.95
N ASN A 167 -14.67 4.28 -17.32
CA ASN A 167 -15.06 3.14 -16.50
C ASN A 167 -15.22 1.91 -17.39
N GLU A 168 -14.51 0.84 -17.08
CA GLU A 168 -14.48 -0.45 -17.76
C GLU A 168 -14.77 -1.62 -16.82
N LEU A 169 -15.31 -1.34 -15.61
CA LEU A 169 -15.60 -2.36 -14.60
C LEU A 169 -16.47 -3.49 -15.14
N ALA A 170 -17.46 -3.18 -15.98
CA ALA A 170 -18.39 -4.17 -16.54
C ALA A 170 -17.69 -5.33 -17.30
N THR A 171 -16.50 -5.09 -17.84
CA THR A 171 -15.71 -6.11 -18.56
C THR A 171 -14.46 -6.51 -17.78
N TRP A 172 -13.82 -5.54 -17.12
CA TRP A 172 -12.56 -5.74 -16.44
C TRP A 172 -12.70 -6.53 -15.13
N LEU A 173 -13.67 -6.17 -14.30
CA LEU A 173 -13.84 -6.81 -12.99
C LEU A 173 -14.25 -8.30 -13.10
N PRO A 174 -15.18 -8.71 -13.96
CA PRO A 174 -15.49 -10.13 -14.16
C PRO A 174 -14.28 -10.96 -14.56
N THR A 175 -13.39 -10.44 -15.41
CA THR A 175 -12.14 -11.10 -15.80
C THR A 175 -11.24 -11.39 -14.58
N LEU A 176 -11.11 -10.43 -13.67
CA LEU A 176 -10.34 -10.62 -12.44
C LEU A 176 -11.03 -11.56 -11.45
N LEU A 177 -12.35 -11.44 -11.28
CA LEU A 177 -13.14 -12.29 -10.38
C LEU A 177 -13.15 -13.76 -10.81
N ALA A 178 -13.07 -14.04 -12.11
CA ALA A 178 -12.97 -15.41 -12.63
C ALA A 178 -11.69 -16.12 -12.16
N GLU A 179 -10.62 -15.36 -11.88
CA GLU A 179 -9.39 -15.89 -11.31
C GLU A 179 -9.43 -16.00 -9.78
N ASN A 180 -10.51 -15.61 -9.12
CA ASN A 180 -10.72 -15.68 -7.67
C ASN A 180 -9.50 -15.25 -6.84
N PRO A 181 -8.99 -14.01 -6.99
CA PRO A 181 -7.99 -13.49 -6.06
C PRO A 181 -8.61 -13.27 -4.67
N ALA A 182 -7.81 -13.30 -3.62
CA ALA A 182 -8.32 -13.10 -2.25
C ALA A 182 -8.91 -11.70 -2.04
N VAL A 183 -8.29 -10.68 -2.63
CA VAL A 183 -8.72 -9.27 -2.58
C VAL A 183 -8.55 -8.62 -3.95
N ILE A 184 -9.50 -7.79 -4.34
CA ILE A 184 -9.33 -6.79 -5.41
C ILE A 184 -9.48 -5.40 -4.78
N THR A 185 -8.39 -4.62 -4.78
CA THR A 185 -8.44 -3.21 -4.37
C THR A 185 -8.66 -2.32 -5.58
N ILE A 186 -9.72 -1.53 -5.54
CA ILE A 186 -10.14 -0.66 -6.64
C ILE A 186 -9.84 0.79 -6.30
N HIS A 187 -8.87 1.40 -7.00
CA HIS A 187 -8.74 2.85 -6.97
C HIS A 187 -9.88 3.45 -7.80
N ALA A 188 -10.75 4.20 -7.14
CA ALA A 188 -12.02 4.71 -7.68
C ALA A 188 -11.84 5.84 -8.74
N ARG A 189 -10.87 5.67 -9.64
CA ARG A 189 -10.53 6.54 -10.78
C ARG A 189 -10.03 5.71 -11.95
N THR A 190 -10.15 6.25 -13.16
CA THR A 190 -9.48 5.69 -14.33
C THR A 190 -7.98 6.00 -14.31
N ARG A 191 -7.21 5.29 -15.16
CA ARG A 191 -5.81 5.63 -15.40
C ARG A 191 -5.65 7.04 -15.95
N LYS A 192 -6.47 7.47 -16.90
CA LYS A 192 -6.43 8.78 -17.54
C LYS A 192 -6.61 9.93 -16.56
N GLU A 193 -7.48 9.75 -15.58
CA GLU A 193 -7.76 10.73 -14.53
C GLU A 193 -6.64 10.86 -13.51
N MET A 194 -5.84 9.82 -13.33
CA MET A 194 -4.76 9.77 -12.33
C MET A 194 -5.30 10.07 -10.90
N SER A 195 -5.04 11.30 -10.38
CA SER A 195 -5.57 11.82 -9.12
C SER A 195 -6.12 13.26 -9.30
N LYS A 196 -6.50 13.64 -10.52
CA LYS A 196 -6.89 15.02 -10.88
C LYS A 196 -8.38 15.30 -10.68
N VAL A 197 -9.18 14.28 -10.45
CA VAL A 197 -10.63 14.37 -10.20
C VAL A 197 -10.94 13.70 -8.85
N PRO A 198 -12.09 13.94 -8.20
CA PRO A 198 -12.50 13.20 -7.02
C PRO A 198 -12.61 11.69 -7.28
N ALA A 199 -12.32 10.87 -6.27
CA ALA A 199 -12.56 9.43 -6.32
C ALA A 199 -14.06 9.16 -6.32
N ARG A 200 -14.52 8.30 -7.22
CA ARG A 200 -15.93 7.98 -7.43
C ARG A 200 -16.30 6.67 -6.74
N TRP A 201 -16.66 6.77 -5.48
CA TRP A 201 -16.93 5.62 -4.63
C TRP A 201 -18.17 4.82 -5.05
N GLU A 202 -19.09 5.42 -5.82
CA GLU A 202 -20.20 4.70 -6.49
C GLU A 202 -19.71 3.53 -7.36
N HIS A 203 -18.53 3.63 -7.95
CA HIS A 203 -17.93 2.52 -8.71
C HIS A 203 -17.34 1.42 -7.81
N VAL A 204 -17.02 1.73 -6.55
CA VAL A 204 -16.69 0.69 -5.58
C VAL A 204 -17.96 -0.08 -5.20
N GLN A 205 -19.07 0.61 -4.98
CA GLN A 205 -20.37 -0.02 -4.75
C GLN A 205 -20.80 -0.92 -5.93
N GLU A 206 -20.67 -0.41 -7.17
CA GLU A 206 -20.89 -1.19 -8.40
C GLU A 206 -20.06 -2.48 -8.40
N ALA A 207 -18.78 -2.40 -8.05
CA ALA A 207 -17.90 -3.56 -7.99
C ALA A 207 -18.31 -4.59 -6.91
N VAL A 208 -18.78 -4.12 -5.76
CA VAL A 208 -19.32 -5.00 -4.70
C VAL A 208 -20.57 -5.73 -5.20
N GLN A 209 -21.48 -5.02 -5.87
CA GLN A 209 -22.69 -5.63 -6.45
C GLN A 209 -22.32 -6.70 -7.48
N MET A 210 -21.43 -6.40 -8.42
CA MET A 210 -20.96 -7.35 -9.44
C MET A 210 -20.32 -8.61 -8.81
N ARG A 211 -19.49 -8.43 -7.77
CA ARG A 211 -18.90 -9.54 -7.03
C ARG A 211 -20.00 -10.42 -6.40
N ASN A 212 -21.00 -9.81 -5.77
CA ASN A 212 -22.09 -10.52 -5.11
C ASN A 212 -22.96 -11.32 -6.13
N GLU A 213 -23.16 -10.77 -7.31
CA GLU A 213 -23.86 -11.47 -8.41
C GLU A 213 -23.05 -12.66 -8.93
N LEU A 214 -21.74 -12.46 -9.20
CA LEU A 214 -20.89 -13.48 -9.83
C LEU A 214 -20.40 -14.55 -8.84
N GLN A 215 -20.16 -14.17 -7.58
CA GLN A 215 -19.64 -15.07 -6.53
C GLN A 215 -20.62 -15.23 -5.35
N GLY A 216 -21.92 -15.15 -5.62
CA GLY A 216 -22.99 -15.35 -4.65
C GLY A 216 -23.26 -16.81 -4.31
N THR A 217 -24.46 -17.08 -3.78
CA THR A 217 -24.84 -18.39 -3.21
C THR A 217 -24.64 -19.57 -4.17
N VAL A 218 -24.94 -19.40 -5.46
CA VAL A 218 -24.78 -20.46 -6.48
C VAL A 218 -23.30 -20.78 -6.67
N TRP A 219 -22.46 -19.75 -6.84
CA TRP A 219 -21.02 -19.93 -7.00
C TRP A 219 -20.40 -20.59 -5.76
N GLN A 220 -20.79 -20.18 -4.55
CA GLN A 220 -20.29 -20.77 -3.30
C GLN A 220 -20.65 -22.27 -3.17
N LYS A 221 -21.84 -22.67 -3.59
CA LYS A 221 -22.23 -24.10 -3.62
C LYS A 221 -21.36 -24.91 -4.59
N GLN A 222 -20.94 -24.31 -5.70
CA GLN A 222 -20.07 -24.96 -6.69
C GLN A 222 -18.59 -24.93 -6.26
N ASN A 223 -18.22 -24.01 -5.38
CA ASN A 223 -16.84 -23.78 -4.88
C ASN A 223 -16.78 -23.81 -3.34
N PRO A 224 -17.12 -24.93 -2.69
CA PRO A 224 -17.33 -25.00 -1.23
C PRO A 224 -16.07 -24.71 -0.39
N HIS A 225 -14.89 -24.82 -1.01
CA HIS A 225 -13.60 -24.53 -0.37
C HIS A 225 -13.02 -23.16 -0.72
N SER A 226 -13.73 -22.37 -1.50
CA SER A 226 -13.33 -21.01 -1.89
C SER A 226 -14.16 -19.97 -1.17
N HIS A 227 -13.55 -18.83 -0.88
CA HIS A 227 -14.24 -17.65 -0.35
C HIS A 227 -14.45 -16.63 -1.48
N PRO A 228 -15.55 -15.87 -1.48
CA PRO A 228 -15.71 -14.76 -2.39
C PRO A 228 -14.54 -13.77 -2.26
N THR A 229 -14.12 -13.22 -3.39
CA THR A 229 -13.11 -12.17 -3.45
C THR A 229 -13.55 -10.97 -2.62
N LEU A 230 -12.68 -10.47 -1.74
CA LEU A 230 -12.94 -9.24 -1.01
C LEU A 230 -12.76 -8.03 -1.93
N ILE A 231 -13.66 -7.07 -1.86
CA ILE A 231 -13.56 -5.81 -2.60
C ILE A 231 -13.17 -4.68 -1.66
N PHE A 232 -12.00 -4.06 -1.91
CA PHE A 232 -11.54 -2.90 -1.17
C PHE A 232 -11.65 -1.65 -2.03
N GLY A 233 -12.12 -0.54 -1.41
CA GLY A 233 -12.12 0.78 -2.03
C GLY A 233 -10.84 1.55 -1.70
N ASN A 234 -10.40 2.40 -2.64
CA ASN A 234 -9.24 3.27 -2.47
C ASN A 234 -9.46 4.61 -3.20
N GLY A 235 -9.06 5.69 -2.59
CA GLY A 235 -9.05 7.06 -3.15
C GLY A 235 -9.71 8.09 -2.26
N ASP A 236 -8.98 9.18 -1.98
CA ASP A 236 -9.37 10.41 -1.25
C ASP A 236 -9.84 10.24 0.20
N VAL A 237 -9.71 9.09 0.79
CA VAL A 237 -10.02 8.86 2.21
C VAL A 237 -8.89 9.44 3.06
N THR A 238 -9.26 10.31 4.01
CA THR A 238 -8.32 11.10 4.81
C THR A 238 -8.30 10.74 6.30
N THR A 239 -9.36 10.10 6.79
CA THR A 239 -9.50 9.71 8.20
C THR A 239 -10.05 8.29 8.34
N LEU A 240 -9.86 7.68 9.53
CA LEU A 240 -10.48 6.39 9.85
C LEU A 240 -12.02 6.47 9.83
N GLN A 241 -12.60 7.56 10.35
CA GLN A 241 -14.05 7.74 10.35
C GLN A 241 -14.61 7.78 8.92
N GLU A 242 -13.94 8.49 8.01
CA GLU A 242 -14.32 8.50 6.59
C GLU A 242 -14.17 7.10 5.98
N ALA A 243 -13.13 6.33 6.35
CA ALA A 243 -12.95 4.97 5.86
C ALA A 243 -14.13 4.06 6.27
N TYR A 244 -14.57 4.13 7.51
CA TYR A 244 -15.75 3.38 7.99
C TYR A 244 -17.01 3.80 7.27
N THR A 245 -17.26 5.10 7.13
CA THR A 245 -18.42 5.65 6.39
C THR A 245 -18.43 5.16 4.93
N ARG A 246 -17.27 5.22 4.23
CA ARG A 246 -17.17 4.73 2.84
C ARG A 246 -17.42 3.23 2.71
N ALA A 247 -16.95 2.44 3.66
CA ALA A 247 -17.23 1.00 3.67
C ALA A 247 -18.72 0.72 3.87
N GLU A 248 -19.38 1.43 4.79
CA GLU A 248 -20.81 1.29 5.06
C GLU A 248 -21.66 1.70 3.84
N GLU A 249 -21.38 2.87 3.24
CA GLU A 249 -22.10 3.40 2.07
C GLU A 249 -22.00 2.47 0.84
N THR A 250 -20.85 1.81 0.64
CA THR A 250 -20.59 1.02 -0.56
C THR A 250 -20.72 -0.47 -0.37
N GLY A 251 -20.76 -0.95 0.87
CA GLY A 251 -20.70 -2.37 1.21
C GLY A 251 -19.30 -2.99 0.96
N ALA A 252 -18.26 -2.16 0.80
CA ALA A 252 -16.89 -2.64 0.60
C ALA A 252 -16.39 -3.44 1.81
N ASP A 253 -15.68 -4.54 1.56
CA ASP A 253 -15.11 -5.38 2.61
C ASP A 253 -13.96 -4.70 3.36
N GLY A 254 -13.36 -3.67 2.74
CA GLY A 254 -12.30 -2.88 3.34
C GLY A 254 -11.99 -1.59 2.60
N VAL A 255 -11.17 -0.74 3.23
CA VAL A 255 -10.74 0.55 2.70
C VAL A 255 -9.24 0.69 2.81
N MET A 256 -8.62 1.07 1.68
CA MET A 256 -7.19 1.29 1.59
C MET A 256 -6.89 2.78 1.62
N LEU A 257 -6.21 3.25 2.68
CA LEU A 257 -5.79 4.63 2.84
C LEU A 257 -4.40 4.84 2.22
N GLY A 258 -4.24 5.95 1.50
CA GLY A 258 -2.98 6.27 0.83
C GLY A 258 -2.39 7.59 1.31
N ARG A 259 -2.60 8.67 0.56
CA ARG A 259 -1.97 9.98 0.78
C ARG A 259 -2.18 10.61 2.16
N ALA A 260 -3.22 10.21 2.88
CA ALA A 260 -3.48 10.67 4.25
C ALA A 260 -2.37 10.31 5.24
N ILE A 261 -1.50 9.35 4.90
CA ILE A 261 -0.37 8.93 5.74
C ILE A 261 0.78 9.96 5.76
N PHE A 262 0.85 10.87 4.79
CA PHE A 262 1.92 11.87 4.75
C PHE A 262 1.89 12.78 5.98
N GLY A 263 2.97 12.80 6.73
CA GLY A 263 3.10 13.59 7.97
C GLY A 263 2.20 13.12 9.12
N ASN A 264 1.48 12.02 8.95
CA ASN A 264 0.57 11.47 9.94
C ASN A 264 0.76 9.95 10.12
N PRO A 265 1.89 9.48 10.64
CA PRO A 265 2.12 8.06 10.90
C PRO A 265 1.19 7.47 11.99
N TRP A 266 0.43 8.28 12.67
CA TRP A 266 -0.60 7.89 13.67
C TRP A 266 -1.97 7.61 13.04
N LEU A 267 -2.13 7.77 11.73
CA LEU A 267 -3.41 7.73 11.00
C LEU A 267 -4.31 6.55 11.39
N PHE A 268 -3.73 5.39 11.68
CA PHE A 268 -4.49 4.17 11.99
C PHE A 268 -4.73 3.96 13.49
N ASN A 269 -4.27 4.86 14.36
CA ASN A 269 -4.57 4.81 15.78
C ASN A 269 -5.82 5.67 16.06
N PRO A 270 -6.96 5.09 16.45
CA PRO A 270 -8.19 5.83 16.70
C PRO A 270 -8.12 6.74 17.93
N GLU A 271 -7.16 6.50 18.83
CA GLU A 271 -6.98 7.28 20.07
C GLU A 271 -6.16 8.55 19.83
N VAL A 272 -5.41 8.62 18.71
CA VAL A 272 -4.55 9.74 18.35
C VAL A 272 -5.17 10.53 17.20
N THR A 273 -5.69 11.71 17.49
CA THR A 273 -6.12 12.64 16.42
C THR A 273 -4.97 13.59 16.11
N GLY A 274 -4.64 13.75 14.82
CA GLY A 274 -3.51 14.58 14.36
C GLY A 274 -3.55 16.04 14.83
N GLU A 275 -4.72 16.58 15.17
CA GLU A 275 -4.92 17.92 15.72
C GLU A 275 -4.44 18.06 17.18
N LYS A 276 -4.30 16.95 17.91
CA LYS A 276 -3.87 16.93 19.32
C LYS A 276 -2.40 16.59 19.50
N LEU A 277 -1.67 16.32 18.42
CA LEU A 277 -0.26 15.99 18.48
C LEU A 277 0.57 17.27 18.75
N ASP A 278 1.36 17.21 19.80
CA ASP A 278 2.36 18.25 20.09
C ASP A 278 3.36 18.32 18.91
N VAL A 279 3.72 19.56 18.56
CA VAL A 279 4.70 19.84 17.51
C VAL A 279 6.04 19.16 17.81
N SER A 280 6.47 19.15 19.08
CA SER A 280 7.72 18.52 19.48
C SER A 280 7.73 17.02 19.25
N GLU A 281 6.60 16.34 19.50
CA GLU A 281 6.44 14.91 19.24
C GLU A 281 6.48 14.61 17.74
N ARG A 282 5.78 15.41 16.95
CA ARG A 282 5.75 15.28 15.48
C ARG A 282 7.14 15.47 14.87
N LEU A 283 7.92 16.44 15.38
CA LEU A 283 9.30 16.66 14.93
C LEU A 283 10.24 15.53 15.40
N ARG A 284 10.07 15.00 16.61
CA ARG A 284 10.84 13.82 17.08
C ARG A 284 10.61 12.60 16.17
N VAL A 285 9.36 12.31 15.84
CA VAL A 285 9.03 11.20 14.94
C VAL A 285 9.56 11.43 13.52
N MET A 286 9.58 12.69 13.05
CA MET A 286 10.23 13.04 11.78
C MET A 286 11.74 12.74 11.81
N CYS A 287 12.43 13.07 12.89
CA CYS A 287 13.87 12.75 13.06
C CYS A 287 14.10 11.24 13.11
N GLU A 288 13.28 10.49 13.85
CA GLU A 288 13.32 9.03 13.89
C GLU A 288 13.13 8.42 12.50
N HIS A 289 12.12 8.89 11.75
CA HIS A 289 11.89 8.46 10.38
C HIS A 289 13.11 8.72 9.49
N THR A 290 13.73 9.88 9.62
CA THR A 290 14.90 10.25 8.82
C THR A 290 16.09 9.33 9.13
N ARG A 291 16.33 9.03 10.42
CA ARG A 291 17.40 8.13 10.84
C ARG A 291 17.16 6.70 10.34
N LEU A 292 15.97 6.18 10.50
CA LEU A 292 15.59 4.86 9.96
C LEU A 292 15.74 4.79 8.44
N PHE A 293 15.42 5.88 7.71
CA PHE A 293 15.61 5.94 6.27
C PHE A 293 17.09 5.78 5.90
N GLU A 294 17.97 6.49 6.57
CA GLU A 294 19.41 6.43 6.33
C GLU A 294 20.02 5.06 6.68
N GLU A 295 19.56 4.45 7.79
CA GLU A 295 20.03 3.16 8.26
C GLU A 295 19.52 1.98 7.39
N VAL A 296 18.23 1.97 7.07
CA VAL A 296 17.58 0.84 6.39
C VAL A 296 17.74 0.92 4.87
N LEU A 297 17.81 2.14 4.32
CA LEU A 297 17.83 2.40 2.89
C LEU A 297 19.03 3.27 2.44
N PRO A 298 20.27 2.93 2.83
CA PRO A 298 21.46 3.80 2.64
C PRO A 298 21.81 4.05 1.16
N PHE A 299 21.25 3.28 0.24
CA PHE A 299 21.45 3.42 -1.21
C PHE A 299 20.35 4.28 -1.88
N LYS A 300 19.27 4.64 -1.16
CA LYS A 300 18.27 5.58 -1.68
C LYS A 300 18.75 7.01 -1.52
N ASN A 301 18.36 7.87 -2.47
CA ASN A 301 18.70 9.28 -2.39
C ASN A 301 17.99 9.94 -1.19
N PHE A 302 18.76 10.55 -0.30
CA PHE A 302 18.27 11.24 0.89
C PHE A 302 17.21 12.32 0.57
N ALA A 303 17.29 12.93 -0.61
CA ALA A 303 16.29 13.90 -1.07
C ALA A 303 14.85 13.34 -1.10
N LEU A 304 14.66 12.01 -1.08
CA LEU A 304 13.33 11.41 -0.93
C LEU A 304 12.66 11.77 0.39
N MET A 305 13.42 12.08 1.45
CA MET A 305 12.89 12.53 2.73
C MET A 305 12.28 13.94 2.69
N LYS A 306 12.71 14.79 1.77
CA LYS A 306 12.26 16.20 1.69
C LYS A 306 10.76 16.37 1.57
N LYS A 307 10.06 15.45 0.88
CA LYS A 307 8.60 15.46 0.79
C LYS A 307 7.93 15.14 2.14
N HIS A 308 8.57 14.31 2.98
CA HIS A 308 8.10 13.98 4.31
C HIS A 308 8.27 15.18 5.25
N TYR A 309 9.39 15.92 5.18
CA TYR A 309 9.58 17.14 5.96
C TYR A 309 8.48 18.16 5.71
N LYS A 310 8.10 18.35 4.43
CA LYS A 310 6.97 19.21 4.08
C LYS A 310 5.66 18.75 4.74
N ALA A 311 5.48 17.45 4.88
CA ALA A 311 4.26 16.87 5.44
C ALA A 311 4.25 16.85 6.98
N TYR A 312 5.41 16.73 7.64
CA TYR A 312 5.50 16.80 9.11
C TYR A 312 5.46 18.24 9.64
N VAL A 313 6.11 19.18 8.93
CA VAL A 313 6.33 20.55 9.39
C VAL A 313 5.27 21.48 8.77
N HIS A 314 4.13 21.61 9.45
CA HIS A 314 3.02 22.48 9.01
C HIS A 314 2.13 22.88 10.17
N ASN A 315 1.35 23.96 10.00
CA ASN A 315 0.32 24.44 10.93
C ASN A 315 0.85 24.79 12.32
N PHE A 316 2.01 25.48 12.38
CA PHE A 316 2.55 26.11 13.57
C PHE A 316 3.46 27.29 13.18
N ASP A 317 3.69 28.20 14.11
CA ASP A 317 4.53 29.39 13.88
C ASP A 317 5.99 28.99 13.63
N GLY A 318 6.63 29.59 12.62
CA GLY A 318 7.99 29.24 12.21
C GLY A 318 8.10 27.99 11.32
N ALA A 319 6.99 27.32 11.00
CA ALA A 319 7.01 26.11 10.17
C ALA A 319 7.60 26.34 8.76
N LYS A 320 7.46 27.54 8.19
CA LYS A 320 7.99 27.86 6.86
C LYS A 320 9.52 27.95 6.90
N GLU A 321 10.05 28.62 7.88
CA GLU A 321 11.49 28.84 8.13
C GLU A 321 12.17 27.50 8.44
N LEU A 322 11.61 26.73 9.36
CA LEU A 322 12.10 25.39 9.70
C LEU A 322 12.14 24.48 8.48
N ARG A 323 11.08 24.47 7.65
CA ARG A 323 11.10 23.67 6.40
C ARG A 323 12.21 24.09 5.45
N ALA A 324 12.41 25.39 5.27
CA ALA A 324 13.45 25.89 4.39
C ALA A 324 14.83 25.37 4.84
N GLU A 325 15.11 25.42 6.12
CA GLU A 325 16.37 24.94 6.68
C GLU A 325 16.52 23.41 6.53
N LEU A 326 15.47 22.62 6.84
CA LEU A 326 15.48 21.17 6.68
C LEU A 326 15.69 20.73 5.22
N MET A 327 15.24 21.53 4.23
CA MET A 327 15.43 21.21 2.81
C MET A 327 16.88 21.33 2.34
N GLU A 328 17.74 22.06 3.08
CA GLU A 328 19.17 22.19 2.75
C GLU A 328 20.02 21.04 3.30
N GLN A 329 19.48 20.29 4.28
CA GLN A 329 20.20 19.19 4.93
C GLN A 329 20.27 17.93 4.07
N SER A 330 21.29 17.08 4.33
CA SER A 330 21.60 15.89 3.56
C SER A 330 21.83 14.63 4.40
N THR A 331 21.82 14.76 5.75
CA THR A 331 22.01 13.63 6.69
C THR A 331 21.01 13.70 7.83
N ALA A 332 20.79 12.56 8.50
CA ALA A 332 19.91 12.47 9.65
C ALA A 332 20.44 13.28 10.86
N ASP A 333 21.76 13.36 11.02
CA ASP A 333 22.38 14.14 12.11
C ASP A 333 22.14 15.64 11.91
N GLU A 334 22.34 16.17 10.70
CA GLU A 334 22.05 17.57 10.36
C GLU A 334 20.56 17.92 10.61
N ILE A 335 19.63 17.03 10.22
CA ILE A 335 18.20 17.19 10.50
C ILE A 335 17.94 17.26 12.01
N GLN A 336 18.55 16.35 12.78
CA GLN A 336 18.40 16.31 14.23
C GLN A 336 18.93 17.61 14.90
N GLU A 337 20.07 18.14 14.44
CA GLU A 337 20.64 19.39 14.94
C GLU A 337 19.73 20.59 14.69
N VAL A 338 19.18 20.70 13.47
CA VAL A 338 18.22 21.76 13.11
C VAL A 338 16.99 21.69 14.01
N VAL A 339 16.42 20.51 14.20
CA VAL A 339 15.23 20.34 15.04
C VAL A 339 15.51 20.64 16.51
N ASN A 340 16.65 20.18 17.05
CA ASN A 340 17.03 20.46 18.43
C ASN A 340 17.20 21.96 18.70
N ARG A 341 17.85 22.69 17.80
CA ARG A 341 18.02 24.13 17.89
C ARG A 341 16.66 24.83 17.87
N TRP A 342 15.80 24.49 16.90
CA TRP A 342 14.47 25.08 16.80
C TRP A 342 13.63 24.84 18.06
N LEU A 343 13.61 23.63 18.61
CA LEU A 343 12.89 23.31 19.86
C LEU A 343 13.40 24.09 21.03
N ALA A 344 14.72 24.30 21.16
CA ALA A 344 15.33 25.11 22.24
C ALA A 344 14.93 26.60 22.17
N GLU A 345 14.67 27.13 20.99
CA GLU A 345 14.20 28.51 20.80
C GLU A 345 12.72 28.69 21.17
N GLN A 346 11.88 27.63 21.06
CA GLN A 346 10.46 27.69 21.44
C GLN A 346 10.23 27.69 22.96
N VAL A 347 11.21 27.30 23.75
CA VAL A 347 11.14 27.25 25.23
C VAL A 347 11.55 28.57 25.86
N ARG A 348 12.12 29.49 25.10
CA ARG A 348 12.51 30.83 25.54
C ARG A 348 11.39 31.87 25.37
#